data_8d5f350a01898bdf78e3e22573e0ddbc
#
_entry.id   8d5f350a01898bdf78e3e22573e0ddbc
#
_cell.length_a   1.000
_cell.length_b   1.000
_cell.length_c   1.000
_cell.angle_alpha   90.00
_cell.angle_beta   90.00
_cell.angle_gamma   90.00
#
_symmetry.space_group_name_H-M   'P 1'
#
loop_
_entity.id
_entity.type
_entity.pdbx_description
1 polymer ?
#
loop_
_entity_poly.entity_id
_entity_poly.type
_entity_poly.pdbx_seq_one_letter_code
_entity_poly.pdbx_strand_id
1 'polypeptide(L)'
;ALSFGFNNTAAKSNFYGTSMKEDRTRASFDQIGFVYSNKIGNNTSLRFVNFGFNYHKSKNFNRLFSMGGILDNGLSQSWQLAELMDIGMEGVGVTGPESFQDKIIRVDNPYAKYWNKLPVLGVLGAQTGVVDWTTGQDRVMGWDCYSNNFFSKETGGISQYDFNVSFNIEDRVYLGATLGVYDVSYNRFSSYTEDLNDDVGEENGGYTLDNYYTLDGTGIDLKLGVIVRPFE
;
A
#
# COMPACT_ATOMS: atom_id res chain seq x y z
N ALA A 1 -22.19 -6.15 22.66
CA ALA A 1 -21.44 -4.90 22.46
C ALA A 1 -21.70 -4.37 21.05
N LEU A 2 -21.77 -3.06 20.92
CA LEU A 2 -21.92 -2.35 19.65
C LEU A 2 -21.10 -1.07 19.75
N SER A 3 -20.23 -0.78 18.76
CA SER A 3 -19.50 0.48 18.73
C SER A 3 -19.34 1.06 17.31
N PHE A 4 -19.38 2.38 17.28
CA PHE A 4 -19.12 3.19 16.09
C PHE A 4 -17.99 4.16 16.42
N GLY A 5 -17.10 4.40 15.49
CA GLY A 5 -16.00 5.32 15.63
C GLY A 5 -15.98 6.39 14.57
N PHE A 6 -15.39 7.53 14.92
CA PHE A 6 -14.97 8.55 13.98
C PHE A 6 -13.47 8.63 14.04
N ASN A 7 -12.83 8.33 12.91
CA ASN A 7 -11.38 8.39 12.81
C ASN A 7 -10.98 9.60 11.96
N ASN A 8 -10.15 10.45 12.52
CA ASN A 8 -9.51 11.55 11.81
C ASN A 8 -8.03 11.23 11.68
N THR A 9 -7.55 11.18 10.45
CA THR A 9 -6.14 10.99 10.13
C THR A 9 -5.63 12.26 9.47
N ALA A 10 -4.62 12.88 10.07
CA ALA A 10 -3.93 14.04 9.54
C ALA A 10 -2.50 13.66 9.14
N ALA A 11 -2.08 14.07 7.95
CA ALA A 11 -0.71 13.95 7.48
C ALA A 11 -0.17 15.33 7.13
N LYS A 12 1.04 15.63 7.56
CA LYS A 12 1.76 16.86 7.21
C LYS A 12 3.10 16.50 6.61
N SER A 13 3.43 17.10 5.49
CA SER A 13 4.73 17.01 4.84
C SER A 13 5.40 18.37 4.80
N ASN A 14 6.72 18.38 4.71
CA ASN A 14 7.51 19.55 4.36
C ASN A 14 8.60 19.08 3.40
N PHE A 15 8.60 19.62 2.21
CA PHE A 15 9.52 19.25 1.15
C PHE A 15 10.00 20.53 0.44
N TYR A 16 11.30 20.77 0.42
CA TYR A 16 11.92 21.98 -0.13
C TYR A 16 11.23 23.29 0.29
N GLY A 17 10.89 23.40 1.58
CA GLY A 17 10.21 24.58 2.14
C GLY A 17 8.70 24.64 1.89
N THR A 18 8.15 23.80 1.02
CA THR A 18 6.71 23.69 0.79
C THR A 18 6.08 22.76 1.81
N SER A 19 5.07 23.26 2.53
CA SER A 19 4.35 22.50 3.55
C SER A 19 2.96 22.15 3.04
N MET A 20 2.63 20.86 3.00
CA MET A 20 1.33 20.35 2.62
C MET A 20 0.69 19.62 3.80
N LYS A 21 -0.64 19.68 3.88
CA LYS A 21 -1.42 19.02 4.92
C LYS A 21 -2.65 18.35 4.30
N GLU A 22 -2.83 17.09 4.63
CA GLU A 22 -4.00 16.30 4.25
C GLU A 22 -4.72 15.83 5.51
N ASP A 23 -6.02 16.05 5.54
CA ASP A 23 -6.89 15.60 6.61
C ASP A 23 -8.00 14.70 6.04
N ARG A 24 -8.27 13.60 6.73
CA ARG A 24 -9.35 12.70 6.35
C ARG A 24 -10.13 12.21 7.56
N THR A 25 -11.41 12.55 7.60
CA THR A 25 -12.34 12.03 8.62
C THR A 25 -13.24 10.98 8.02
N ARG A 26 -13.41 9.85 8.71
CA ARG A 26 -14.34 8.78 8.33
C ARG A 26 -15.07 8.24 9.55
N ALA A 27 -16.38 8.02 9.37
CA ALA A 27 -17.14 7.17 10.26
C ALA A 27 -16.81 5.71 9.97
N SER A 28 -16.69 4.90 11.01
CA SER A 28 -16.49 3.46 10.92
C SER A 28 -17.43 2.72 11.85
N PHE A 29 -17.84 1.54 11.42
CA PHE A 29 -18.44 0.55 12.27
C PHE A 29 -17.28 -0.29 12.86
N ASP A 30 -17.07 -0.20 14.18
CA ASP A 30 -15.85 -0.72 14.76
C ASP A 30 -16.04 -2.07 15.40
N GLN A 31 -17.22 -2.34 16.02
CA GLN A 31 -17.44 -3.59 16.71
C GLN A 31 -18.92 -3.96 16.82
N ILE A 32 -19.20 -5.24 16.69
CA ILE A 32 -20.42 -5.88 17.20
C ILE A 32 -20.07 -7.23 17.83
N GLY A 33 -20.61 -7.51 18.99
CA GLY A 33 -20.43 -8.79 19.65
C GLY A 33 -21.57 -9.14 20.57
N PHE A 34 -21.81 -10.43 20.70
CA PHE A 34 -22.77 -10.99 21.64
C PHE A 34 -22.21 -12.27 22.24
N VAL A 35 -22.73 -12.60 23.43
CA VAL A 35 -22.45 -13.86 24.13
C VAL A 35 -23.80 -14.50 24.51
N TYR A 36 -23.94 -15.76 24.15
CA TYR A 36 -25.04 -16.60 24.61
C TYR A 36 -24.52 -17.57 25.65
N SER A 37 -25.12 -17.54 26.85
CA SER A 37 -24.76 -18.39 27.97
C SER A 37 -25.87 -19.41 28.25
N ASN A 38 -25.51 -20.68 28.17
CA ASN A 38 -26.43 -21.77 28.46
C ASN A 38 -26.02 -22.45 29.76
N LYS A 39 -26.95 -22.45 30.74
CA LYS A 39 -26.78 -23.15 32.00
C LYS A 39 -27.13 -24.63 31.83
N ILE A 40 -26.17 -25.52 32.07
CA ILE A 40 -26.35 -26.97 31.95
C ILE A 40 -27.01 -27.53 33.23
N GLY A 41 -26.52 -27.15 34.40
CA GLY A 41 -27.10 -27.56 35.65
C GLY A 41 -26.37 -27.06 36.90
N ASN A 42 -27.00 -27.21 38.07
CA ASN A 42 -26.39 -26.83 39.34
C ASN A 42 -25.61 -27.98 39.99
N ASN A 43 -25.96 -29.22 39.64
CA ASN A 43 -25.39 -30.44 40.24
C ASN A 43 -24.52 -31.24 39.26
N THR A 44 -24.20 -30.66 38.12
CA THR A 44 -23.28 -31.22 37.09
C THR A 44 -21.92 -30.55 37.20
N SER A 45 -20.85 -31.27 36.93
CA SER A 45 -19.51 -30.69 36.88
C SER A 45 -19.41 -29.54 35.83
N LEU A 46 -20.05 -29.72 34.70
CA LEU A 46 -20.20 -28.67 33.70
C LEU A 46 -21.39 -27.76 34.08
N ARG A 47 -21.11 -26.53 34.50
CA ARG A 47 -22.13 -25.56 34.95
C ARG A 47 -22.71 -24.75 33.78
N PHE A 48 -21.83 -24.20 32.94
CA PHE A 48 -22.21 -23.35 31.85
C PHE A 48 -21.40 -23.66 30.60
N VAL A 49 -22.04 -23.50 29.45
CA VAL A 49 -21.41 -23.43 28.15
C VAL A 49 -21.78 -22.08 27.55
N ASN A 50 -20.78 -21.31 27.14
CA ASN A 50 -21.00 -20.02 26.52
C ASN A 50 -20.50 -20.05 25.06
N PHE A 51 -21.28 -19.41 24.21
CA PHE A 51 -20.91 -19.15 22.81
C PHE A 51 -20.82 -17.64 22.60
N GLY A 52 -19.72 -17.19 22.05
CA GLY A 52 -19.49 -15.79 21.74
C GLY A 52 -19.22 -15.59 20.26
N PHE A 53 -19.71 -14.49 19.74
CA PHE A 53 -19.31 -13.95 18.45
C PHE A 53 -18.91 -12.51 18.63
N ASN A 54 -17.80 -12.12 18.02
CA ASN A 54 -17.35 -10.75 18.00
C ASN A 54 -16.79 -10.40 16.61
N TYR A 55 -17.28 -9.33 16.03
CA TYR A 55 -16.66 -8.65 14.91
C TYR A 55 -16.01 -7.38 15.44
N HIS A 56 -14.77 -7.13 15.05
CA HIS A 56 -14.15 -5.83 15.28
C HIS A 56 -13.20 -5.44 14.17
N LYS A 57 -13.12 -4.14 13.92
CA LYS A 57 -12.17 -3.56 12.99
C LYS A 57 -10.82 -3.39 13.69
N SER A 58 -9.88 -4.28 13.41
CA SER A 58 -8.57 -4.32 14.05
C SER A 58 -7.64 -3.21 13.57
N LYS A 59 -7.74 -2.81 12.28
CA LYS A 59 -6.90 -1.78 11.68
C LYS A 59 -7.69 -0.97 10.66
N ASN A 60 -7.35 0.32 10.54
CA ASN A 60 -7.89 1.22 9.51
C ASN A 60 -6.71 1.83 8.74
N PHE A 61 -6.72 1.71 7.41
CA PHE A 61 -5.67 2.22 6.52
C PHE A 61 -6.03 3.54 5.84
N ASN A 62 -7.18 4.15 6.19
CA ASN A 62 -7.63 5.37 5.53
C ASN A 62 -6.69 6.55 5.81
N ARG A 63 -5.88 6.91 4.82
CA ARG A 63 -4.94 8.03 4.87
C ARG A 63 -4.89 8.75 3.53
N LEU A 64 -4.72 10.06 3.58
CA LEU A 64 -4.29 10.88 2.47
C LEU A 64 -2.90 11.42 2.80
N PHE A 65 -2.07 11.56 1.77
CA PHE A 65 -0.74 12.14 1.90
C PHE A 65 -0.40 12.89 0.62
N SER A 66 0.09 14.13 0.76
CA SER A 66 0.59 14.94 -0.33
C SER A 66 1.97 15.48 0.03
N MET A 67 2.83 15.57 -0.97
CA MET A 67 4.15 16.13 -0.85
C MET A 67 4.55 16.72 -2.21
N GLY A 68 5.19 17.87 -2.22
CA GLY A 68 5.67 18.46 -3.46
C GLY A 68 6.30 19.83 -3.20
N GLY A 69 6.95 20.35 -4.22
CA GLY A 69 7.59 21.64 -4.15
C GLY A 69 8.32 22.01 -5.42
N ILE A 70 8.80 23.23 -5.48
CA ILE A 70 9.70 23.72 -6.50
C ILE A 70 11.09 23.15 -6.19
N LEU A 71 11.72 22.54 -7.17
CA LEU A 71 13.08 22.01 -7.10
C LEU A 71 14.03 22.97 -7.79
N ASP A 72 15.00 23.44 -7.05
CA ASP A 72 16.07 24.25 -7.62
C ASP A 72 17.22 23.29 -7.95
N ASN A 73 17.33 22.91 -9.24
CA ASN A 73 18.33 21.99 -9.81
C ASN A 73 18.06 20.47 -9.72
N GLY A 74 17.59 19.92 -10.80
CA GLY A 74 18.04 18.65 -11.36
C GLY A 74 17.63 17.35 -10.71
N LEU A 75 16.90 17.35 -9.60
CA LEU A 75 16.49 16.13 -8.91
C LEU A 75 15.20 15.55 -9.51
N SER A 76 15.27 15.01 -10.71
CA SER A 76 14.14 14.38 -11.39
C SER A 76 14.18 12.86 -11.27
N GLN A 77 13.00 12.26 -11.17
CA GLN A 77 12.81 10.81 -11.34
C GLN A 77 13.17 10.35 -12.76
N SER A 78 13.11 11.21 -13.75
CA SER A 78 13.47 10.87 -15.13
C SER A 78 14.92 10.38 -15.25
N TRP A 79 15.85 10.93 -14.48
CA TRP A 79 17.22 10.44 -14.40
C TRP A 79 17.33 9.01 -13.85
N GLN A 80 16.49 8.66 -12.87
CA GLN A 80 16.43 7.29 -12.36
C GLN A 80 15.82 6.34 -13.39
N LEU A 81 14.82 6.80 -14.15
CA LEU A 81 14.26 6.01 -15.25
C LEU A 81 15.28 5.79 -16.36
N ALA A 82 16.09 6.80 -16.67
CA ALA A 82 17.19 6.70 -17.63
C ALA A 82 18.25 5.68 -17.18
N GLU A 83 18.68 5.75 -15.94
CA GLU A 83 19.64 4.80 -15.36
C GLU A 83 19.09 3.36 -15.36
N LEU A 84 17.83 3.18 -15.00
CA LEU A 84 17.17 1.87 -15.07
C LEU A 84 17.13 1.35 -16.52
N MET A 85 16.91 2.23 -17.49
CA MET A 85 16.88 1.85 -18.90
C MET A 85 18.28 1.46 -19.37
N ASP A 86 19.33 2.21 -19.02
CA ASP A 86 20.72 1.89 -19.35
C ASP A 86 21.13 0.50 -18.88
N ILE A 87 20.82 0.16 -17.63
CA ILE A 87 21.11 -1.17 -17.05
C ILE A 87 20.43 -2.29 -17.85
N GLY A 88 19.20 -2.07 -18.32
CA GLY A 88 18.45 -3.07 -19.09
C GLY A 88 18.94 -3.24 -20.51
N MET A 89 19.47 -2.19 -21.14
CA MET A 89 19.79 -2.17 -22.56
C MET A 89 20.99 -3.02 -22.96
N GLU A 90 21.97 -3.16 -22.09
CA GLU A 90 23.13 -4.02 -22.32
C GLU A 90 22.69 -5.47 -22.65
N GLY A 91 21.72 -5.98 -21.88
CA GLY A 91 21.18 -7.34 -22.03
C GLY A 91 20.40 -7.59 -23.32
N VAL A 92 20.02 -6.55 -24.06
CA VAL A 92 19.28 -6.63 -25.34
C VAL A 92 20.06 -6.09 -26.54
N GLY A 93 21.34 -5.73 -26.33
CA GLY A 93 22.25 -5.32 -27.36
C GLY A 93 21.89 -3.95 -28.00
N VAL A 94 21.39 -3.01 -27.19
CA VAL A 94 21.23 -1.61 -27.55
C VAL A 94 22.59 -0.92 -27.31
N THR A 95 23.17 -0.34 -28.32
CA THR A 95 24.55 0.18 -28.26
C THR A 95 24.68 1.65 -28.68
N GLY A 96 23.57 2.33 -28.87
CA GLY A 96 23.57 3.74 -29.27
C GLY A 96 22.18 4.23 -29.68
N PRO A 97 22.05 5.53 -30.03
CA PRO A 97 20.75 6.17 -30.30
C PRO A 97 19.95 5.48 -31.40
N GLU A 98 20.57 5.08 -32.51
CA GLU A 98 19.87 4.42 -33.63
C GLU A 98 19.29 3.08 -33.18
N SER A 99 20.06 2.26 -32.46
CA SER A 99 19.58 0.96 -31.95
C SER A 99 18.58 1.11 -30.85
N PHE A 100 18.61 2.19 -30.06
CA PHE A 100 17.60 2.55 -29.07
C PHE A 100 16.27 2.86 -29.76
N GLN A 101 16.29 3.70 -30.80
CA GLN A 101 15.10 4.01 -31.60
C GLN A 101 14.48 2.73 -32.20
N ASP A 102 15.29 1.88 -32.83
CA ASP A 102 14.80 0.69 -33.52
C ASP A 102 14.30 -0.43 -32.60
N LYS A 103 14.91 -0.60 -31.43
CA LYS A 103 14.60 -1.72 -30.52
C LYS A 103 13.65 -1.33 -29.40
N ILE A 104 13.61 -0.07 -29.01
CA ILE A 104 12.84 0.41 -27.84
C ILE A 104 11.68 1.30 -28.27
N ILE A 105 11.95 2.36 -29.06
CA ILE A 105 10.93 3.38 -29.36
C ILE A 105 9.96 2.90 -30.44
N ARG A 106 10.46 2.33 -31.53
CA ARG A 106 9.66 1.89 -32.70
C ARG A 106 9.01 0.52 -32.51
N VAL A 107 9.22 -0.13 -31.37
CA VAL A 107 8.62 -1.42 -31.07
C VAL A 107 7.36 -1.21 -30.23
N ASP A 108 6.23 -1.76 -30.64
CA ASP A 108 4.94 -1.58 -29.96
C ASP A 108 4.97 -2.03 -28.49
N ASN A 109 5.71 -3.10 -28.17
CA ASN A 109 5.86 -3.58 -26.81
C ASN A 109 7.26 -4.17 -26.59
N PRO A 110 8.27 -3.31 -26.32
CA PRO A 110 9.64 -3.77 -26.12
C PRO A 110 9.78 -4.61 -24.86
N TYR A 111 8.97 -4.37 -23.83
CA TYR A 111 8.96 -5.20 -22.64
C TYR A 111 8.55 -6.67 -22.94
N ALA A 112 7.51 -6.88 -23.72
CA ALA A 112 7.11 -8.23 -24.11
C ALA A 112 8.12 -8.89 -25.04
N LYS A 113 8.72 -8.12 -25.98
CA LYS A 113 9.74 -8.62 -26.91
C LYS A 113 11.02 -9.05 -26.18
N TYR A 114 11.40 -8.33 -25.13
CA TYR A 114 12.61 -8.59 -24.35
C TYR A 114 12.29 -8.97 -22.91
N TRP A 115 11.35 -9.92 -22.76
CA TRP A 115 10.84 -10.37 -21.45
C TRP A 115 11.95 -10.58 -20.42
N ASN A 116 11.77 -10.01 -19.23
CA ASN A 116 12.70 -10.03 -18.09
C ASN A 116 14.10 -9.42 -18.33
N LYS A 117 14.31 -8.72 -19.42
CA LYS A 117 15.59 -8.04 -19.71
C LYS A 117 15.51 -6.53 -19.54
N LEU A 118 14.33 -5.95 -19.73
CA LEU A 118 14.11 -4.52 -19.62
C LEU A 118 13.24 -4.20 -18.41
N PRO A 119 13.59 -3.17 -17.62
CA PRO A 119 12.76 -2.69 -16.53
C PRO A 119 11.51 -1.98 -17.06
N VAL A 120 10.34 -2.32 -16.51
CA VAL A 120 9.03 -1.78 -16.97
C VAL A 120 9.01 -0.25 -16.94
N LEU A 121 9.48 0.35 -15.85
CA LEU A 121 9.47 1.81 -15.68
C LEU A 121 10.43 2.49 -16.66
N GLY A 122 11.60 1.91 -16.94
CA GLY A 122 12.53 2.42 -17.97
C GLY A 122 11.91 2.40 -19.36
N VAL A 123 11.21 1.30 -19.71
CA VAL A 123 10.50 1.20 -21.00
C VAL A 123 9.36 2.22 -21.10
N LEU A 124 8.58 2.40 -20.03
CA LEU A 124 7.54 3.43 -20.00
C LEU A 124 8.13 4.82 -20.17
N GLY A 125 9.21 5.15 -19.46
CA GLY A 125 9.90 6.43 -19.60
C GLY A 125 10.39 6.68 -21.02
N ALA A 126 10.98 5.66 -21.66
CA ALA A 126 11.46 5.76 -23.04
C ALA A 126 10.31 5.94 -24.05
N GLN A 127 9.25 5.14 -23.94
CA GLN A 127 8.12 5.21 -24.90
C GLN A 127 7.24 6.45 -24.74
N THR A 128 7.28 7.10 -23.58
CA THR A 128 6.56 8.36 -23.34
C THR A 128 7.42 9.61 -23.58
N GLY A 129 8.71 9.45 -23.92
CA GLY A 129 9.64 10.57 -24.13
C GLY A 129 10.13 11.22 -22.83
N VAL A 130 9.85 10.63 -21.67
CA VAL A 130 10.37 11.08 -20.36
C VAL A 130 11.89 10.83 -20.27
N VAL A 131 12.39 9.84 -21.00
CA VAL A 131 13.82 9.60 -21.18
C VAL A 131 14.10 9.36 -22.66
N ASP A 132 15.27 9.80 -23.13
CA ASP A 132 15.66 9.63 -24.52
C ASP A 132 17.17 9.41 -24.65
N TRP A 133 17.59 8.87 -25.78
CA TRP A 133 19.00 8.76 -26.15
C TRP A 133 19.25 9.53 -27.46
N THR A 134 19.64 10.78 -27.30
CA THR A 134 19.90 11.66 -28.42
C THR A 134 21.31 11.45 -29.01
N THR A 135 21.48 11.85 -30.26
CA THR A 135 22.79 11.81 -30.95
C THR A 135 23.83 12.68 -30.21
N GLY A 136 24.99 12.11 -29.95
CA GLY A 136 26.08 12.80 -29.25
C GLY A 136 26.15 12.49 -27.75
N GLN A 137 25.18 11.79 -27.24
CA GLN A 137 25.20 11.27 -25.85
C GLN A 137 25.75 9.84 -25.84
N ASP A 138 26.38 9.45 -24.74
CA ASP A 138 26.94 8.11 -24.50
C ASP A 138 25.97 7.16 -23.77
N ARG A 139 24.82 7.67 -23.35
CA ARG A 139 23.79 6.94 -22.58
C ARG A 139 22.42 7.56 -22.76
N VAL A 140 21.41 6.90 -22.22
CA VAL A 140 20.06 7.47 -22.05
C VAL A 140 20.08 8.62 -21.05
N MET A 141 19.40 9.68 -21.36
CA MET A 141 19.31 10.89 -20.57
C MET A 141 17.90 11.07 -20.03
N GLY A 142 17.80 11.60 -18.82
CA GLY A 142 16.59 12.18 -18.25
C GLY A 142 16.56 13.69 -18.43
N TRP A 143 15.56 14.32 -17.85
CA TRP A 143 15.37 15.77 -17.83
C TRP A 143 15.50 16.30 -16.41
N ASP A 144 15.87 17.53 -16.24
CA ASP A 144 15.84 18.20 -14.95
C ASP A 144 14.41 18.55 -14.57
N CYS A 145 14.12 18.58 -13.27
CA CYS A 145 12.80 18.85 -12.74
C CYS A 145 12.71 20.27 -12.18
N TYR A 146 11.67 21.01 -12.59
CA TYR A 146 11.34 22.30 -12.02
C TYR A 146 10.48 22.17 -10.77
N SER A 147 9.44 21.35 -10.84
CA SER A 147 8.55 21.09 -9.70
C SER A 147 8.08 19.66 -9.69
N ASN A 148 7.76 19.17 -8.50
CA ASN A 148 7.12 17.87 -8.36
C ASN A 148 5.94 17.90 -7.40
N ASN A 149 5.05 16.94 -7.59
CA ASN A 149 3.93 16.68 -6.70
C ASN A 149 3.70 15.18 -6.55
N PHE A 150 3.59 14.72 -5.32
CA PHE A 150 3.20 13.37 -4.99
C PHE A 150 1.92 13.38 -4.18
N PHE A 151 0.93 12.65 -4.62
CA PHE A 151 -0.31 12.40 -3.90
C PHE A 151 -0.48 10.90 -3.65
N SER A 152 -0.94 10.51 -2.46
CA SER A 152 -1.27 9.14 -2.14
C SER A 152 -2.55 9.05 -1.33
N LYS A 153 -3.42 8.12 -1.72
CA LYS A 153 -4.66 7.79 -1.05
C LYS A 153 -4.66 6.30 -0.69
N GLU A 154 -4.67 6.04 0.59
CA GLU A 154 -4.79 4.69 1.14
C GLU A 154 -6.19 4.44 1.68
N THR A 155 -6.73 3.24 1.45
CA THR A 155 -8.05 2.83 1.95
C THR A 155 -8.04 1.36 2.33
N GLY A 156 -9.03 0.96 3.15
CA GLY A 156 -9.19 -0.42 3.59
C GLY A 156 -8.96 -0.59 5.08
N GLY A 157 -8.67 -1.80 5.49
CA GLY A 157 -8.46 -2.14 6.88
C GLY A 157 -8.32 -3.64 7.10
N ILE A 158 -8.25 -4.02 8.37
CA ILE A 158 -8.29 -5.40 8.81
C ILE A 158 -9.53 -5.57 9.67
N SER A 159 -10.43 -6.44 9.24
CA SER A 159 -11.59 -6.88 9.99
C SER A 159 -11.31 -8.24 10.62
N GLN A 160 -11.76 -8.43 11.86
CA GLN A 160 -11.59 -9.68 12.59
C GLN A 160 -12.94 -10.19 13.07
N TYR A 161 -13.17 -11.48 12.88
CA TYR A 161 -14.35 -12.22 13.30
C TYR A 161 -13.90 -13.29 14.26
N ASP A 162 -14.31 -13.18 15.54
CA ASP A 162 -13.96 -14.14 16.58
C ASP A 162 -15.17 -14.99 16.94
N PHE A 163 -15.00 -16.29 16.87
CA PHE A 163 -15.96 -17.30 17.35
C PHE A 163 -15.39 -17.93 18.60
N ASN A 164 -16.10 -17.78 19.72
CA ASN A 164 -15.65 -18.23 21.01
C ASN A 164 -16.58 -19.31 21.58
N VAL A 165 -15.98 -20.33 22.18
CA VAL A 165 -16.67 -21.27 23.05
C VAL A 165 -15.96 -21.32 24.41
N SER A 166 -16.72 -21.28 25.50
CA SER A 166 -16.13 -21.41 26.81
C SER A 166 -17.00 -22.26 27.75
N PHE A 167 -16.31 -22.91 28.68
CA PHE A 167 -16.89 -23.88 29.63
C PHE A 167 -16.57 -23.42 31.05
N ASN A 168 -17.58 -23.51 31.93
CA ASN A 168 -17.42 -23.32 33.35
C ASN A 168 -17.61 -24.69 34.02
N ILE A 169 -16.54 -25.18 34.67
CA ILE A 169 -16.51 -26.47 35.36
C ILE A 169 -16.44 -26.18 36.87
N GLU A 170 -17.50 -26.54 37.57
CA GLU A 170 -17.65 -26.47 39.05
C GLU A 170 -17.35 -25.07 39.64
N ASP A 171 -17.49 -24.01 38.84
CA ASP A 171 -17.14 -22.64 39.21
C ASP A 171 -15.66 -22.43 39.62
N ARG A 172 -14.82 -23.43 39.33
CA ARG A 172 -13.39 -23.48 39.68
C ARG A 172 -12.47 -23.44 38.45
N VAL A 173 -12.87 -24.11 37.37
CA VAL A 173 -12.06 -24.17 36.13
C VAL A 173 -12.88 -23.59 34.99
N TYR A 174 -12.29 -22.64 34.30
CA TYR A 174 -12.87 -22.04 33.11
C TYR A 174 -11.94 -22.34 31.92
N LEU A 175 -12.50 -22.95 30.90
CA LEU A 175 -11.80 -23.26 29.67
C LEU A 175 -12.40 -22.42 28.53
N GLY A 176 -11.57 -21.91 27.66
CA GLY A 176 -12.03 -21.14 26.50
C GLY A 176 -11.21 -21.43 25.26
N ALA A 177 -11.89 -21.44 24.13
CA ALA A 177 -11.27 -21.49 22.82
C ALA A 177 -11.90 -20.44 21.92
N THR A 178 -11.07 -19.75 21.15
CA THR A 178 -11.51 -18.75 20.17
C THR A 178 -10.87 -19.04 18.84
N LEU A 179 -11.69 -19.15 17.81
CA LEU A 179 -11.25 -19.16 16.41
C LEU A 179 -11.42 -17.75 15.85
N GLY A 180 -10.31 -17.11 15.47
CA GLY A 180 -10.28 -15.82 14.82
C GLY A 180 -10.12 -15.97 13.30
N VAL A 181 -10.91 -15.21 12.55
CA VAL A 181 -10.79 -15.09 11.10
C VAL A 181 -10.54 -13.64 10.77
N TYR A 182 -9.49 -13.37 10.00
CA TYR A 182 -9.11 -12.04 9.54
C TYR A 182 -9.45 -11.86 8.07
N ASP A 183 -9.98 -10.69 7.75
CA ASP A 183 -10.16 -10.19 6.40
C ASP A 183 -9.35 -8.92 6.24
N VAL A 184 -8.41 -8.93 5.31
CA VAL A 184 -7.48 -7.83 5.02
C VAL A 184 -7.81 -7.29 3.65
N SER A 185 -8.09 -5.99 3.57
CA SER A 185 -8.22 -5.28 2.31
C SER A 185 -7.40 -3.99 2.40
N TYR A 186 -6.53 -3.78 1.42
CA TYR A 186 -5.70 -2.59 1.31
C TYR A 186 -5.64 -2.13 -0.14
N ASN A 187 -6.01 -0.88 -0.37
CA ASN A 187 -5.92 -0.26 -1.68
C ASN A 187 -5.13 1.04 -1.56
N ARG A 188 -4.16 1.23 -2.44
CA ARG A 188 -3.41 2.46 -2.58
C ARG A 188 -3.45 2.97 -4.01
N PHE A 189 -3.88 4.19 -4.17
CA PHE A 189 -3.64 4.99 -5.36
C PHE A 189 -2.53 5.99 -5.03
N SER A 190 -1.57 6.13 -5.90
CA SER A 190 -0.59 7.21 -5.85
C SER A 190 -0.37 7.82 -7.22
N SER A 191 -0.24 9.12 -7.25
CA SER A 191 0.03 9.92 -8.43
C SER A 191 1.29 10.74 -8.17
N TYR A 192 2.25 10.65 -9.07
CA TYR A 192 3.49 11.42 -9.04
C TYR A 192 3.60 12.22 -10.32
N THR A 193 3.73 13.52 -10.19
CA THR A 193 3.84 14.44 -11.33
C THR A 193 5.17 15.21 -11.24
N GLU A 194 5.83 15.37 -12.35
CA GLU A 194 6.97 16.29 -12.53
C GLU A 194 6.71 17.23 -13.67
N ASP A 195 7.03 18.50 -13.45
CA ASP A 195 7.19 19.51 -14.48
C ASP A 195 8.68 19.57 -14.81
N LEU A 196 9.03 19.36 -16.07
CA LEU A 196 10.40 19.19 -16.52
C LEU A 196 10.93 20.49 -17.13
N ASN A 197 12.22 20.73 -16.94
CA ASN A 197 12.95 21.83 -17.60
C ASN A 197 13.65 21.34 -18.85
N ASP A 198 13.82 22.23 -19.81
CA ASP A 198 14.76 22.05 -20.89
C ASP A 198 16.20 22.40 -20.47
N ASP A 199 17.16 22.29 -21.44
CA ASP A 199 18.59 22.55 -21.22
C ASP A 199 18.91 24.02 -20.85
N VAL A 200 17.97 24.95 -21.07
CA VAL A 200 18.11 26.36 -20.70
C VAL A 200 17.33 26.74 -19.44
N GLY A 201 16.66 25.75 -18.80
CA GLY A 201 15.92 25.93 -17.56
C GLY A 201 14.50 26.47 -17.73
N GLU A 202 13.97 26.47 -18.96
CA GLU A 202 12.57 26.79 -19.22
C GLU A 202 11.70 25.54 -19.05
N GLU A 203 10.45 25.74 -18.65
CA GLU A 203 9.48 24.66 -18.52
C GLU A 203 9.22 23.99 -19.88
N ASN A 204 9.47 22.70 -19.98
CA ASN A 204 9.37 21.92 -21.22
C ASN A 204 8.48 20.69 -21.08
N GLY A 205 7.28 20.87 -20.53
CA GLY A 205 6.33 19.81 -20.35
C GLY A 205 6.52 19.07 -19.03
N GLY A 206 5.95 17.88 -18.95
CA GLY A 206 5.98 17.09 -17.73
C GLY A 206 5.33 15.73 -17.92
N TYR A 207 5.30 14.94 -16.87
CA TYR A 207 4.65 13.64 -16.89
C TYR A 207 3.96 13.36 -15.56
N THR A 208 3.02 12.43 -15.61
CA THR A 208 2.36 11.88 -14.41
C THR A 208 2.48 10.37 -14.41
N LEU A 209 2.94 9.82 -13.31
CA LEU A 209 3.01 8.39 -13.06
C LEU A 209 1.95 7.99 -12.03
N ASP A 210 0.90 7.33 -12.49
CA ASP A 210 -0.14 6.78 -11.63
C ASP A 210 0.15 5.33 -11.29
N ASN A 211 0.01 4.99 -10.00
CA ASN A 211 0.20 3.65 -9.52
C ASN A 211 -1.01 3.20 -8.68
N TYR A 212 -1.53 2.02 -9.01
CA TYR A 212 -2.61 1.36 -8.28
C TYR A 212 -2.09 0.08 -7.65
N TYR A 213 -2.24 -0.03 -6.37
CA TYR A 213 -1.87 -1.22 -5.62
C TYR A 213 -3.04 -1.72 -4.80
N THR A 214 -3.37 -3.00 -4.96
CA THR A 214 -4.42 -3.69 -4.22
C THR A 214 -3.85 -4.94 -3.58
N LEU A 215 -4.19 -5.15 -2.31
CA LEU A 215 -3.84 -6.36 -1.57
C LEU A 215 -5.07 -6.80 -0.78
N ASP A 216 -5.51 -8.02 -1.05
CA ASP A 216 -6.55 -8.71 -0.31
C ASP A 216 -5.98 -10.00 0.29
N GLY A 217 -6.42 -10.33 1.49
CA GLY A 217 -5.92 -11.51 2.17
C GLY A 217 -6.82 -11.96 3.31
N THR A 218 -6.69 -13.22 3.67
CA THR A 218 -7.38 -13.80 4.81
C THR A 218 -6.38 -14.49 5.74
N GLY A 219 -6.68 -14.48 7.03
CA GLY A 219 -5.89 -15.17 8.05
C GLY A 219 -6.78 -15.87 9.06
N ILE A 220 -6.24 -16.85 9.74
CA ILE A 220 -6.92 -17.53 10.85
C ILE A 220 -5.99 -17.62 12.04
N ASP A 221 -6.55 -17.54 13.23
CA ASP A 221 -5.87 -17.82 14.49
C ASP A 221 -6.71 -18.71 15.43
N LEU A 222 -6.03 -19.36 16.35
CA LEU A 222 -6.66 -20.14 17.43
C LEU A 222 -6.06 -19.69 18.76
N LYS A 223 -6.94 -19.27 19.69
CA LYS A 223 -6.57 -18.87 21.04
C LYS A 223 -7.19 -19.85 22.04
N LEU A 224 -6.40 -20.34 22.97
CA LEU A 224 -6.85 -21.20 24.06
C LEU A 224 -6.59 -20.51 25.39
N GLY A 225 -7.53 -20.59 26.30
CA GLY A 225 -7.44 -19.98 27.62
C GLY A 225 -7.92 -20.91 28.74
N VAL A 226 -7.24 -20.85 29.86
CA VAL A 226 -7.61 -21.58 31.09
C VAL A 226 -7.53 -20.63 32.27
N ILE A 227 -8.55 -20.60 33.10
CA ILE A 227 -8.57 -19.91 34.40
C ILE A 227 -8.90 -20.91 35.48
N VAL A 228 -8.08 -20.98 36.54
CA VAL A 228 -8.28 -21.85 37.69
C VAL A 228 -8.42 -21.00 38.95
N ARG A 229 -9.45 -21.25 39.72
CA ARG A 229 -9.66 -20.67 41.07
C ARG A 229 -9.35 -21.73 42.14
N PRO A 230 -8.13 -21.75 42.71
CA PRO A 230 -7.69 -22.80 43.62
C PRO A 230 -8.33 -22.70 45.00
N PHE A 231 -8.85 -21.51 45.40
CA PHE A 231 -9.45 -21.24 46.71
C PHE A 231 -10.77 -20.48 46.54
N GLU A 232 -11.70 -20.72 47.45
CA GLU A 232 -12.89 -19.91 47.68
C GLU A 232 -12.56 -18.70 48.52
#